data_4491a602f240691364a2137f45a727e0
#
_entry.id   4491a602f240691364a2137f45a727e0
#
_cell.length_a   1.000
_cell.length_b   1.000
_cell.length_c   1.000
_cell.angle_alpha   90.00
_cell.angle_beta   90.00
_cell.angle_gamma   90.00
#
_symmetry.space_group_name_H-M   'P 1'
#
loop_
_entity.id
_entity.type
_entity.pdbx_description
1 polymer ?
#
loop_
_entity_poly.entity_id
_entity_poly.type
_entity_poly.pdbx_seq_one_letter_code
_entity_poly.pdbx_strand_id
1 'polypeptide(L)'
;MFALIDCNNFYASCERVFQPHLNGKPLVILSNNDGCVIARSNEAKSLGIPMGAPAFKYKEIFQKNNVQIFSSNFTLYGDMSNRVMSIIAKHVPDVEIYSIDEAFVKFSGFSEDEANKKCKEIIETVIKWTGIPVSIGLAPTKSLAKVANRIAKKNSTKTNGFYSISSNKKRLEALNNIPTGDIWGIGFQNEKKLSRINVKTGMDFINLPDKWVKKNMSIIGLKLKKELEGVPTLDIEEGKVDKKSIATTRSFESEISSL
;
A
#
# COMPACT_ATOMS: atom_id res chain seq x y z
N MET A 1 18.75 -4.77 3.89
CA MET A 1 17.74 -4.38 2.89
C MET A 1 16.36 -4.47 3.52
N PHE A 2 15.41 -3.70 3.00
CA PHE A 2 14.00 -3.73 3.45
C PHE A 2 13.11 -4.20 2.31
N ALA A 3 12.07 -4.96 2.64
CA ALA A 3 11.01 -5.20 1.69
C ALA A 3 9.66 -4.75 2.27
N LEU A 4 8.79 -4.24 1.39
CA LEU A 4 7.37 -4.08 1.67
C LEU A 4 6.62 -5.22 1.01
N ILE A 5 5.84 -5.93 1.79
CA ILE A 5 4.89 -6.95 1.35
C ILE A 5 3.50 -6.36 1.50
N ASP A 6 2.71 -6.38 0.43
CA ASP A 6 1.39 -5.77 0.40
C ASP A 6 0.39 -6.70 -0.30
N CYS A 7 -0.74 -6.94 0.36
CA CYS A 7 -1.82 -7.76 -0.16
C CYS A 7 -2.63 -6.99 -1.20
N ASN A 8 -2.65 -7.50 -2.43
CA ASN A 8 -3.29 -6.80 -3.54
C ASN A 8 -4.82 -6.78 -3.37
N ASN A 9 -5.42 -5.58 -3.36
CA ASN A 9 -6.88 -5.39 -3.22
C ASN A 9 -7.45 -6.16 -2.02
N PHE A 10 -6.78 -6.12 -0.88
CA PHE A 10 -6.89 -7.05 0.23
C PHE A 10 -8.33 -7.48 0.56
N TYR A 11 -9.23 -6.56 0.93
CA TYR A 11 -10.61 -6.93 1.30
C TYR A 11 -11.37 -7.60 0.16
N ALA A 12 -11.21 -7.11 -1.07
CA ALA A 12 -11.82 -7.73 -2.24
C ALA A 12 -11.25 -9.12 -2.51
N SER A 13 -9.96 -9.32 -2.26
CA SER A 13 -9.30 -10.63 -2.36
C SER A 13 -9.77 -11.60 -1.28
N CYS A 14 -10.01 -11.13 -0.05
CA CYS A 14 -10.58 -11.95 1.02
C CYS A 14 -11.96 -12.51 0.62
N GLU A 15 -12.85 -11.67 0.07
CA GLU A 15 -14.17 -12.13 -0.39
C GLU A 15 -14.05 -13.18 -1.52
N ARG A 16 -13.13 -12.98 -2.45
CA ARG A 16 -12.88 -13.91 -3.57
C ARG A 16 -12.36 -15.28 -3.13
N VAL A 17 -11.57 -15.34 -2.07
CA VAL A 17 -11.05 -16.61 -1.53
C VAL A 17 -12.20 -17.55 -1.17
N PHE A 18 -13.25 -17.05 -0.56
CA PHE A 18 -14.41 -17.82 -0.14
C PHE A 18 -15.53 -17.87 -1.19
N GLN A 19 -15.48 -17.01 -2.18
CA GLN A 19 -16.44 -16.89 -3.26
C GLN A 19 -15.74 -16.83 -4.63
N PRO A 20 -15.17 -17.95 -5.11
CA PRO A 20 -14.38 -17.97 -6.37
C PRO A 20 -15.15 -17.51 -7.62
N HIS A 21 -16.48 -17.58 -7.60
CA HIS A 21 -17.34 -17.08 -8.67
C HIS A 21 -17.28 -15.56 -8.88
N LEU A 22 -16.66 -14.84 -7.93
CA LEU A 22 -16.40 -13.39 -8.00
C LEU A 22 -15.09 -13.04 -8.76
N ASN A 23 -14.29 -14.05 -9.13
CA ASN A 23 -13.08 -13.81 -9.90
C ASN A 23 -13.42 -13.20 -11.26
N GLY A 24 -12.67 -12.14 -11.64
CA GLY A 24 -12.90 -11.41 -12.88
C GLY A 24 -14.10 -10.46 -12.87
N LYS A 25 -14.91 -10.42 -11.80
CA LYS A 25 -16.03 -9.48 -11.67
C LYS A 25 -15.62 -8.20 -10.96
N PRO A 26 -16.17 -7.04 -11.33
CA PRO A 26 -15.97 -5.81 -10.58
C PRO A 26 -16.61 -5.95 -9.20
N LEU A 27 -15.82 -5.65 -8.16
CA LEU A 27 -16.21 -5.82 -6.77
C LEU A 27 -15.72 -4.63 -5.95
N VAL A 28 -16.57 -4.12 -5.07
CA VAL A 28 -16.26 -3.05 -4.10
C VAL A 28 -16.66 -3.49 -2.69
N ILE A 29 -15.86 -3.05 -1.71
CA ILE A 29 -16.20 -3.18 -0.30
C ILE A 29 -16.52 -1.78 0.22
N LEU A 30 -17.62 -1.65 0.93
CA LEU A 30 -18.06 -0.42 1.54
C LEU A 30 -17.55 -0.29 2.98
N SER A 31 -17.50 0.94 3.46
CA SER A 31 -17.17 1.27 4.84
C SER A 31 -18.21 0.70 5.82
N ASN A 32 -17.89 0.75 7.10
CA ASN A 32 -18.73 0.17 8.17
C ASN A 32 -20.21 0.62 8.15
N ASN A 33 -20.48 1.80 7.57
CA ASN A 33 -21.86 2.35 7.42
C ASN A 33 -22.34 2.30 5.95
N ASP A 34 -21.71 1.49 5.10
CA ASP A 34 -21.97 1.37 3.66
C ASP A 34 -21.95 2.71 2.89
N GLY A 35 -21.36 3.74 3.48
CA GLY A 35 -21.34 5.09 2.91
C GLY A 35 -20.32 5.28 1.79
N CYS A 36 -19.13 4.71 1.90
CA CYS A 36 -18.03 4.95 0.99
C CYS A 36 -17.30 3.66 0.61
N VAL A 37 -16.74 3.64 -0.60
CA VAL A 37 -15.90 2.53 -1.10
C VAL A 37 -14.53 2.56 -0.43
N ILE A 38 -14.19 1.52 0.33
CA ILE A 38 -12.90 1.39 1.03
C ILE A 38 -11.96 0.34 0.41
N ALA A 39 -12.47 -0.54 -0.44
CA ALA A 39 -11.64 -1.44 -1.25
C ALA A 39 -12.30 -1.72 -2.60
N ARG A 40 -11.48 -2.07 -3.59
CA ARG A 40 -11.93 -2.29 -4.97
C ARG A 40 -11.09 -3.36 -5.64
N SER A 41 -11.73 -4.22 -6.42
CA SER A 41 -11.02 -5.11 -7.35
C SER A 41 -10.41 -4.31 -8.52
N ASN A 42 -9.52 -4.93 -9.29
CA ASN A 42 -8.92 -4.27 -10.47
C ASN A 42 -9.98 -3.92 -11.51
N GLU A 43 -10.96 -4.78 -11.69
CA GLU A 43 -12.09 -4.56 -12.61
C GLU A 43 -12.91 -3.33 -12.17
N ALA A 44 -13.18 -3.16 -10.87
CA ALA A 44 -13.86 -1.98 -10.36
C ALA A 44 -13.01 -0.70 -10.50
N LYS A 45 -11.69 -0.80 -10.34
CA LYS A 45 -10.78 0.33 -10.62
C LYS A 45 -10.82 0.74 -12.09
N SER A 46 -10.89 -0.23 -13.01
CA SER A 46 -10.96 0.03 -14.47
C SER A 46 -12.27 0.73 -14.88
N LEU A 47 -13.34 0.60 -14.07
CA LEU A 47 -14.59 1.34 -14.24
C LEU A 47 -14.51 2.80 -13.74
N GLY A 48 -13.34 3.25 -13.27
CA GLY A 48 -13.14 4.60 -12.76
C GLY A 48 -13.71 4.85 -11.35
N ILE A 49 -14.02 3.82 -10.58
CA ILE A 49 -14.51 3.97 -9.21
C ILE A 49 -13.32 4.37 -8.31
N PRO A 50 -13.27 5.58 -7.72
CA PRO A 50 -12.14 6.01 -6.89
C PRO A 50 -12.20 5.44 -5.46
N MET A 51 -11.07 5.46 -4.74
CA MET A 51 -11.04 5.20 -3.31
C MET A 51 -11.80 6.30 -2.57
N GLY A 52 -12.59 5.93 -1.56
CA GLY A 52 -13.42 6.87 -0.81
C GLY A 52 -14.66 7.36 -1.58
N ALA A 53 -14.98 6.78 -2.74
CA ALA A 53 -16.17 7.13 -3.49
C ALA A 53 -17.44 6.99 -2.63
N PRO A 54 -18.28 8.03 -2.48
CA PRO A 54 -19.58 7.89 -1.84
C PRO A 54 -20.46 6.94 -2.65
N ALA A 55 -20.89 5.83 -2.04
CA ALA A 55 -21.58 4.73 -2.74
C ALA A 55 -22.83 5.23 -3.49
N PHE A 56 -23.59 6.15 -2.89
CA PHE A 56 -24.82 6.69 -3.47
C PHE A 56 -24.58 7.43 -4.81
N LYS A 57 -23.41 8.07 -5.00
CA LYS A 57 -23.06 8.76 -6.25
C LYS A 57 -22.68 7.81 -7.39
N TYR A 58 -22.38 6.55 -7.05
CA TYR A 58 -21.91 5.54 -8.01
C TYR A 58 -22.95 4.44 -8.28
N LYS A 59 -24.19 4.57 -7.76
CA LYS A 59 -25.26 3.58 -7.92
C LYS A 59 -25.50 3.19 -9.39
N GLU A 60 -25.58 4.17 -10.28
CA GLU A 60 -25.78 3.92 -11.72
C GLU A 60 -24.62 3.12 -12.34
N ILE A 61 -23.37 3.48 -11.97
CA ILE A 61 -22.18 2.74 -12.44
C ILE A 61 -22.20 1.32 -11.91
N PHE A 62 -22.58 1.14 -10.65
CA PHE A 62 -22.69 -0.19 -10.02
C PHE A 62 -23.71 -1.06 -10.74
N GLN A 63 -24.91 -0.54 -10.98
CA GLN A 63 -25.99 -1.26 -11.66
C GLN A 63 -25.65 -1.59 -13.12
N LYS A 64 -25.19 -0.58 -13.88
CA LYS A 64 -24.85 -0.74 -15.31
C LYS A 64 -23.76 -1.78 -15.55
N ASN A 65 -22.81 -1.92 -14.64
CA ASN A 65 -21.64 -2.80 -14.79
C ASN A 65 -21.68 -4.04 -13.90
N ASN A 66 -22.82 -4.35 -13.29
CA ASN A 66 -22.99 -5.52 -12.40
C ASN A 66 -21.93 -5.60 -11.31
N VAL A 67 -21.58 -4.45 -10.71
CA VAL A 67 -20.57 -4.37 -9.65
C VAL A 67 -21.09 -5.09 -8.40
N GLN A 68 -20.32 -6.05 -7.92
CA GLN A 68 -20.63 -6.75 -6.67
C GLN A 68 -20.29 -5.84 -5.48
N ILE A 69 -21.24 -5.63 -4.58
CA ILE A 69 -21.13 -4.72 -3.45
C ILE A 69 -21.18 -5.53 -2.16
N PHE A 70 -20.20 -5.33 -1.29
CA PHE A 70 -20.11 -5.97 0.01
C PHE A 70 -19.96 -4.92 1.09
N SER A 71 -20.65 -5.12 2.21
CA SER A 71 -20.34 -4.44 3.46
C SER A 71 -19.02 -4.96 4.02
N SER A 72 -18.31 -4.16 4.81
CA SER A 72 -17.05 -4.57 5.39
C SER A 72 -17.22 -5.70 6.40
N ASN A 73 -16.45 -6.78 6.23
CA ASN A 73 -16.35 -7.90 7.17
C ASN A 73 -14.97 -7.87 7.86
N PHE A 74 -14.81 -6.95 8.83
CA PHE A 74 -13.52 -6.76 9.50
C PHE A 74 -13.05 -7.99 10.29
N THR A 75 -13.97 -8.87 10.72
CA THR A 75 -13.61 -10.14 11.37
C THR A 75 -12.90 -11.06 10.38
N LEU A 76 -13.46 -11.24 9.19
CA LEU A 76 -12.84 -12.01 8.10
C LEU A 76 -11.49 -11.42 7.70
N TYR A 77 -11.44 -10.10 7.50
CA TYR A 77 -10.21 -9.43 7.04
C TYR A 77 -9.11 -9.50 8.10
N GLY A 78 -9.46 -9.39 9.38
CA GLY A 78 -8.53 -9.55 10.50
C GLY A 78 -7.94 -10.97 10.57
N ASP A 79 -8.77 -12.02 10.40
CA ASP A 79 -8.31 -13.40 10.36
C ASP A 79 -7.37 -13.66 9.18
N MET A 80 -7.75 -13.22 7.98
CA MET A 80 -6.92 -13.38 6.77
C MET A 80 -5.60 -12.62 6.88
N SER A 81 -5.61 -11.40 7.45
CA SER A 81 -4.41 -10.66 7.77
C SER A 81 -3.48 -11.44 8.69
N ASN A 82 -4.00 -11.96 9.80
CA ASN A 82 -3.22 -12.75 10.74
C ASN A 82 -2.59 -13.98 10.09
N ARG A 83 -3.29 -14.65 9.17
CA ARG A 83 -2.75 -15.79 8.41
C ARG A 83 -1.57 -15.35 7.53
N VAL A 84 -1.75 -14.28 6.74
CA VAL A 84 -0.69 -13.75 5.87
C VAL A 84 0.52 -13.32 6.68
N MET A 85 0.32 -12.50 7.74
CA MET A 85 1.41 -12.00 8.58
C MET A 85 2.16 -13.13 9.31
N SER A 86 1.44 -14.18 9.74
CA SER A 86 2.05 -15.38 10.34
C SER A 86 2.92 -16.17 9.36
N ILE A 87 2.53 -16.21 8.08
CA ILE A 87 3.35 -16.83 7.04
C ILE A 87 4.62 -16.01 6.82
N ILE A 88 4.50 -14.68 6.70
CA ILE A 88 5.65 -13.78 6.51
C ILE A 88 6.65 -13.95 7.67
N ALA A 89 6.18 -13.95 8.91
CA ALA A 89 7.02 -14.10 10.10
C ALA A 89 7.78 -15.44 10.17
N LYS A 90 7.30 -16.49 9.50
CA LYS A 90 8.03 -17.77 9.38
C LYS A 90 9.21 -17.70 8.41
N HIS A 91 9.19 -16.77 7.48
CA HIS A 91 10.24 -16.62 6.47
C HIS A 91 11.36 -15.66 6.87
N VAL A 92 11.04 -14.62 7.67
CA VAL A 92 11.97 -13.55 8.07
C VAL A 92 11.70 -13.18 9.54
N PRO A 93 12.74 -13.07 10.39
CA PRO A 93 12.54 -12.76 11.83
C PRO A 93 12.13 -11.30 12.07
N ASP A 94 12.67 -10.37 11.29
CA ASP A 94 12.49 -8.93 11.50
C ASP A 94 11.27 -8.45 10.70
N VAL A 95 10.08 -8.46 11.31
CA VAL A 95 8.80 -8.10 10.68
C VAL A 95 8.11 -6.98 11.47
N GLU A 96 7.70 -5.94 10.77
CA GLU A 96 6.81 -4.88 11.26
C GLU A 96 5.47 -4.98 10.52
N ILE A 97 4.40 -5.29 11.25
CA ILE A 97 3.04 -5.24 10.71
C ILE A 97 2.62 -3.77 10.67
N TYR A 98 2.71 -3.17 9.46
CA TYR A 98 2.45 -1.76 9.25
C TYR A 98 0.95 -1.43 9.15
N SER A 99 0.19 -2.31 8.53
CA SER A 99 -1.28 -2.20 8.42
C SER A 99 -1.93 -3.59 8.38
N ILE A 100 -3.24 -3.64 8.16
CA ILE A 100 -3.98 -4.90 8.02
C ILE A 100 -3.54 -5.71 6.78
N ASP A 101 -2.95 -5.07 5.78
CA ASP A 101 -2.59 -5.62 4.48
C ASP A 101 -1.13 -5.40 4.07
N GLU A 102 -0.35 -4.67 4.89
CA GLU A 102 1.06 -4.36 4.61
C GLU A 102 1.98 -4.75 5.77
N ALA A 103 3.12 -5.35 5.44
CA ALA A 103 4.21 -5.59 6.38
C ALA A 103 5.55 -5.14 5.79
N PHE A 104 6.38 -4.51 6.61
CA PHE A 104 7.80 -4.34 6.32
C PHE A 104 8.58 -5.51 6.89
N VAL A 105 9.58 -5.96 6.15
CA VAL A 105 10.57 -6.94 6.62
C VAL A 105 11.97 -6.42 6.38
N LYS A 106 12.90 -6.76 7.29
CA LYS A 106 14.32 -6.41 7.16
C LYS A 106 15.13 -7.68 6.96
N PHE A 107 15.90 -7.68 5.89
CA PHE A 107 16.82 -8.79 5.56
C PHE A 107 18.20 -8.50 6.16
N SER A 108 18.30 -8.66 7.50
CA SER A 108 19.57 -8.53 8.22
C SER A 108 20.45 -9.76 7.95
N GLY A 109 21.68 -9.54 7.47
CA GLY A 109 22.63 -10.63 7.19
C GLY A 109 22.41 -11.42 5.89
N PHE A 110 21.37 -11.11 5.12
CA PHE A 110 21.12 -11.71 3.82
C PHE A 110 21.91 -10.99 2.72
N SER A 111 22.44 -11.74 1.78
CA SER A 111 22.88 -11.20 0.50
C SER A 111 21.67 -10.74 -0.34
N GLU A 112 21.93 -9.94 -1.38
CA GLU A 112 20.87 -9.49 -2.29
C GLU A 112 20.13 -10.68 -2.95
N ASP A 113 20.87 -11.68 -3.40
CA ASP A 113 20.30 -12.86 -4.08
C ASP A 113 19.45 -13.70 -3.14
N GLU A 114 19.88 -13.89 -1.90
CA GLU A 114 19.09 -14.57 -0.87
C GLU A 114 17.80 -13.82 -0.55
N ALA A 115 17.88 -12.48 -0.40
CA ALA A 115 16.70 -11.65 -0.17
C ALA A 115 15.73 -11.70 -1.37
N ASN A 116 16.24 -11.64 -2.60
CA ASN A 116 15.44 -11.78 -3.82
C ASN A 116 14.73 -13.14 -3.88
N LYS A 117 15.44 -14.23 -3.58
CA LYS A 117 14.89 -15.60 -3.54
C LYS A 117 13.82 -15.70 -2.47
N LYS A 118 14.10 -15.20 -1.27
CA LYS A 118 13.18 -15.24 -0.14
C LYS A 118 11.89 -14.46 -0.42
N CYS A 119 11.96 -13.29 -1.05
CA CYS A 119 10.78 -12.53 -1.47
C CYS A 119 9.88 -13.33 -2.43
N LYS A 120 10.45 -14.04 -3.39
CA LYS A 120 9.67 -14.90 -4.31
C LYS A 120 9.03 -16.08 -3.59
N GLU A 121 9.76 -16.75 -2.69
CA GLU A 121 9.23 -17.82 -1.84
C GLU A 121 8.05 -17.35 -0.99
N ILE A 122 8.12 -16.13 -0.43
CA ILE A 122 7.01 -15.54 0.35
C ILE A 122 5.78 -15.35 -0.54
N ILE A 123 5.92 -14.79 -1.75
CA ILE A 123 4.80 -14.60 -2.69
C ILE A 123 4.12 -15.95 -2.95
N GLU A 124 4.90 -16.96 -3.35
CA GLU A 124 4.38 -18.29 -3.69
C GLU A 124 3.66 -18.93 -2.48
N THR A 125 4.29 -18.85 -1.30
CA THR A 125 3.75 -19.47 -0.08
C THR A 125 2.46 -18.78 0.37
N VAL A 126 2.42 -17.44 0.37
CA VAL A 126 1.21 -16.69 0.77
C VAL A 126 0.06 -16.99 -0.19
N ILE A 127 0.29 -16.94 -1.49
CA ILE A 127 -0.75 -17.24 -2.49
C ILE A 127 -1.23 -18.69 -2.33
N LYS A 128 -0.32 -19.66 -2.22
CA LYS A 128 -0.65 -21.09 -2.12
C LYS A 128 -1.47 -21.40 -0.86
N TRP A 129 -1.16 -20.78 0.28
CA TRP A 129 -1.77 -21.15 1.56
C TRP A 129 -3.00 -20.32 1.90
N THR A 130 -3.11 -19.10 1.37
CA THR A 130 -4.22 -18.19 1.71
C THR A 130 -5.11 -17.81 0.53
N GLY A 131 -4.65 -18.01 -0.70
CA GLY A 131 -5.33 -17.50 -1.89
C GLY A 131 -5.21 -15.98 -2.08
N ILE A 132 -4.53 -15.27 -1.18
CA ILE A 132 -4.37 -13.80 -1.25
C ILE A 132 -3.19 -13.46 -2.15
N PRO A 133 -3.39 -12.70 -3.25
CA PRO A 133 -2.30 -12.24 -4.09
C PRO A 133 -1.54 -11.12 -3.36
N VAL A 134 -0.21 -11.21 -3.35
CA VAL A 134 0.67 -10.21 -2.73
C VAL A 134 1.67 -9.67 -3.73
N SER A 135 2.15 -8.46 -3.47
CA SER A 135 3.26 -7.85 -4.20
C SER A 135 4.36 -7.45 -3.23
N ILE A 136 5.62 -7.61 -3.66
CA ILE A 136 6.79 -7.29 -2.84
C ILE A 136 7.70 -6.32 -3.56
N GLY A 137 8.07 -5.25 -2.86
CA GLY A 137 9.12 -4.32 -3.27
C GLY A 137 10.32 -4.42 -2.35
N LEU A 138 11.50 -4.76 -2.88
CA LEU A 138 12.76 -4.87 -2.14
C LEU A 138 13.66 -3.68 -2.45
N ALA A 139 14.26 -3.05 -1.43
CA ALA A 139 15.13 -1.88 -1.61
C ALA A 139 16.04 -1.63 -0.39
N PRO A 140 17.03 -0.71 -0.50
CA PRO A 140 17.89 -0.34 0.63
C PRO A 140 17.17 0.33 1.80
N THR A 141 16.03 0.98 1.56
CA THR A 141 15.27 1.76 2.55
C THR A 141 13.78 1.45 2.49
N LYS A 142 13.04 1.73 3.58
CA LYS A 142 11.57 1.51 3.65
C LYS A 142 10.81 2.33 2.59
N SER A 143 11.19 3.59 2.39
CA SER A 143 10.54 4.45 1.37
C SER A 143 10.79 3.95 -0.05
N LEU A 144 12.00 3.50 -0.36
CA LEU A 144 12.30 2.88 -1.66
C LEU A 144 11.61 1.51 -1.82
N ALA A 145 11.43 0.74 -0.74
CA ALA A 145 10.68 -0.51 -0.79
C ALA A 145 9.20 -0.26 -1.17
N LYS A 146 8.59 0.83 -0.69
CA LYS A 146 7.25 1.26 -1.14
C LYS A 146 7.24 1.67 -2.62
N VAL A 147 8.25 2.37 -3.10
CA VAL A 147 8.40 2.68 -4.53
C VAL A 147 8.51 1.40 -5.36
N ALA A 148 9.36 0.46 -4.93
CA ALA A 148 9.54 -0.83 -5.60
C ALA A 148 8.23 -1.64 -5.63
N ASN A 149 7.49 -1.69 -4.52
CA ASN A 149 6.20 -2.37 -4.45
C ASN A 149 5.16 -1.77 -5.41
N ARG A 150 5.12 -0.44 -5.53
CA ARG A 150 4.26 0.23 -6.52
C ARG A 150 4.60 -0.17 -7.95
N ILE A 151 5.89 -0.28 -8.28
CA ILE A 151 6.34 -0.76 -9.60
C ILE A 151 5.90 -2.21 -9.81
N ALA A 152 6.09 -3.07 -8.80
CA ALA A 152 5.66 -4.46 -8.84
C ALA A 152 4.16 -4.58 -9.13
N LYS A 153 3.32 -3.78 -8.47
CA LYS A 153 1.86 -3.77 -8.66
C LYS A 153 1.43 -3.25 -10.03
N LYS A 154 2.01 -2.13 -10.49
CA LYS A 154 1.64 -1.54 -11.80
C LYS A 154 2.01 -2.43 -12.99
N ASN A 155 3.05 -3.24 -12.84
CA ASN A 155 3.59 -4.11 -13.89
C ASN A 155 3.47 -5.59 -13.52
N SER A 156 2.41 -6.00 -12.81
CA SER A 156 2.28 -7.34 -12.24
C SER A 156 2.49 -8.48 -13.24
N THR A 157 2.04 -8.32 -14.50
CA THR A 157 2.26 -9.31 -15.58
C THR A 157 3.73 -9.48 -15.97
N LYS A 158 4.58 -8.44 -15.81
CA LYS A 158 6.00 -8.48 -16.13
C LYS A 158 6.87 -8.83 -14.92
N THR A 159 6.42 -8.44 -13.74
CA THR A 159 7.19 -8.56 -12.48
C THR A 159 6.82 -9.80 -11.67
N ASN A 160 5.73 -10.48 -12.00
CA ASN A 160 5.15 -11.54 -11.17
C ASN A 160 4.99 -11.11 -9.70
N GLY A 161 4.62 -9.82 -9.50
CA GLY A 161 4.41 -9.26 -8.17
C GLY A 161 5.69 -8.91 -7.39
N PHE A 162 6.89 -9.02 -7.99
CA PHE A 162 8.16 -8.70 -7.33
C PHE A 162 8.98 -7.68 -8.10
N TYR A 163 9.51 -6.68 -7.40
CA TYR A 163 10.49 -5.74 -7.97
C TYR A 163 11.55 -5.36 -6.94
N SER A 164 12.82 -5.33 -7.37
CA SER A 164 13.96 -4.95 -6.53
C SER A 164 14.66 -3.70 -7.06
N ILE A 165 14.79 -2.68 -6.20
CA ILE A 165 15.67 -1.52 -6.41
C ILE A 165 17.01 -1.82 -5.74
N SER A 166 17.89 -2.56 -6.42
CA SER A 166 19.15 -3.06 -5.89
C SER A 166 20.35 -2.21 -6.31
N SER A 167 20.20 -1.34 -7.31
CA SER A 167 21.30 -0.52 -7.82
C SER A 167 20.93 0.95 -7.91
N ASN A 168 21.95 1.82 -7.91
CA ASN A 168 21.76 3.25 -8.09
C ASN A 168 21.04 3.57 -9.42
N LYS A 169 21.36 2.83 -10.49
CA LYS A 169 20.68 2.99 -11.79
C LYS A 169 19.18 2.75 -11.67
N LYS A 170 18.77 1.61 -11.08
CA LYS A 170 17.36 1.29 -10.86
C LYS A 170 16.66 2.29 -9.95
N ARG A 171 17.37 2.80 -8.93
CA ARG A 171 16.84 3.82 -8.04
C ARG A 171 16.53 5.12 -8.79
N LEU A 172 17.48 5.62 -9.57
CA LEU A 172 17.29 6.85 -10.36
C LEU A 172 16.18 6.69 -11.39
N GLU A 173 16.11 5.54 -12.07
CA GLU A 173 15.02 5.21 -13.01
C GLU A 173 13.66 5.22 -12.30
N ALA A 174 13.55 4.56 -11.15
CA ALA A 174 12.31 4.53 -10.37
C ALA A 174 11.88 5.94 -9.93
N LEU A 175 12.81 6.77 -9.45
CA LEU A 175 12.54 8.12 -8.99
C LEU A 175 12.16 9.08 -10.12
N ASN A 176 12.71 8.92 -11.32
CA ASN A 176 12.32 9.68 -12.49
C ASN A 176 10.87 9.41 -12.92
N ASN A 177 10.38 8.18 -12.68
CA ASN A 177 9.08 7.73 -13.15
C ASN A 177 7.97 7.80 -12.08
N ILE A 178 8.29 8.07 -10.81
CA ILE A 178 7.27 8.17 -9.76
C ILE A 178 6.85 9.62 -9.54
N PRO A 179 5.54 9.96 -9.68
CA PRO A 179 5.02 11.26 -9.29
C PRO A 179 5.21 11.52 -7.80
N THR A 180 5.44 12.78 -7.41
CA THR A 180 5.61 13.16 -5.98
C THR A 180 4.42 12.79 -5.13
N GLY A 181 3.19 12.91 -5.62
CA GLY A 181 1.97 12.53 -4.89
C GLY A 181 1.83 11.02 -4.64
N ASP A 182 2.60 10.19 -5.37
CA ASP A 182 2.64 8.74 -5.21
C ASP A 182 3.72 8.27 -4.22
N ILE A 183 4.52 9.20 -3.67
CA ILE A 183 5.58 8.89 -2.71
C ILE A 183 5.00 8.83 -1.30
N TRP A 184 5.26 7.74 -0.59
CA TRP A 184 4.87 7.58 0.80
C TRP A 184 5.42 8.72 1.66
N GLY A 185 4.54 9.39 2.42
CA GLY A 185 4.88 10.55 3.24
C GLY A 185 4.69 11.90 2.54
N ILE A 186 4.38 11.93 1.23
CA ILE A 186 3.97 13.14 0.52
C ILE A 186 2.44 13.13 0.38
N GLY A 187 1.75 13.72 1.35
CA GLY A 187 0.30 13.90 1.27
C GLY A 187 -0.09 15.10 0.38
N PHE A 188 -1.39 15.21 0.08
CA PHE A 188 -1.98 16.22 -0.83
C PHE A 188 -1.45 17.65 -0.64
N GLN A 189 -1.29 18.11 0.63
CA GLN A 189 -0.81 19.47 0.89
C GLN A 189 0.66 19.66 0.49
N ASN A 190 1.50 18.65 0.73
CA ASN A 190 2.91 18.70 0.34
C ASN A 190 3.06 18.54 -1.18
N GLU A 191 2.29 17.68 -1.81
CA GLU A 191 2.23 17.55 -3.27
C GLU A 191 1.85 18.90 -3.93
N LYS A 192 0.83 19.60 -3.40
CA LYS A 192 0.44 20.92 -3.88
C LYS A 192 1.55 21.96 -3.73
N LYS A 193 2.29 21.94 -2.61
CA LYS A 193 3.47 22.83 -2.43
C LYS A 193 4.58 22.54 -3.43
N LEU A 194 4.90 21.25 -3.65
CA LEU A 194 5.92 20.81 -4.59
C LEU A 194 5.55 21.15 -6.03
N SER A 195 4.30 20.95 -6.42
CA SER A 195 3.79 21.28 -7.74
C SER A 195 3.91 22.78 -8.07
N ARG A 196 3.72 23.68 -7.08
CA ARG A 196 3.87 25.14 -7.27
C ARG A 196 5.29 25.56 -7.65
N ILE A 197 6.29 24.77 -7.30
CA ILE A 197 7.69 24.99 -7.66
C ILE A 197 8.18 24.04 -8.75
N ASN A 198 7.23 23.45 -9.51
CA ASN A 198 7.47 22.54 -10.62
C ASN A 198 8.23 21.24 -10.27
N VAL A 199 8.14 20.78 -9.02
CA VAL A 199 8.67 19.50 -8.54
C VAL A 199 7.57 18.44 -8.72
N LYS A 200 7.72 17.56 -9.71
CA LYS A 200 6.69 16.61 -10.16
C LYS A 200 7.05 15.16 -9.89
N THR A 201 8.33 14.83 -9.85
CA THR A 201 8.83 13.45 -9.73
C THR A 201 9.63 13.26 -8.43
N GLY A 202 9.85 12.01 -8.06
CA GLY A 202 10.74 11.66 -6.96
C GLY A 202 12.16 12.17 -7.19
N MET A 203 12.61 12.21 -8.46
CA MET A 203 13.91 12.74 -8.83
C MET A 203 13.99 14.25 -8.60
N ASP A 204 12.96 15.01 -9.01
CA ASP A 204 12.90 16.45 -8.73
C ASP A 204 12.94 16.71 -7.23
N PHE A 205 12.24 15.89 -6.44
CA PHE A 205 12.18 16.04 -4.99
C PHE A 205 13.54 15.82 -4.31
N ILE A 206 14.29 14.78 -4.68
CA ILE A 206 15.62 14.55 -4.08
C ILE A 206 16.65 15.60 -4.50
N ASN A 207 16.45 16.30 -5.61
CA ASN A 207 17.30 17.40 -6.06
C ASN A 207 17.04 18.73 -5.33
N LEU A 208 16.01 18.84 -4.50
CA LEU A 208 15.76 20.04 -3.70
C LEU A 208 16.85 20.21 -2.64
N PRO A 209 17.23 21.49 -2.32
CA PRO A 209 18.15 21.77 -1.22
C PRO A 209 17.59 21.29 0.13
N ASP A 210 18.42 20.66 0.97
CA ASP A 210 18.02 20.14 2.29
C ASP A 210 17.40 21.24 3.18
N LYS A 211 17.95 22.48 3.11
CA LYS A 211 17.40 23.63 3.83
C LYS A 211 15.97 23.95 3.42
N TRP A 212 15.66 23.84 2.11
CA TRP A 212 14.31 24.07 1.61
C TRP A 212 13.35 22.99 2.10
N VAL A 213 13.75 21.71 1.97
CA VAL A 213 12.93 20.57 2.42
C VAL A 213 12.65 20.65 3.91
N LYS A 214 13.68 20.92 4.74
CA LYS A 214 13.51 21.05 6.19
C LYS A 214 12.57 22.21 6.57
N LYS A 215 12.66 23.34 5.89
CA LYS A 215 11.81 24.53 6.14
C LYS A 215 10.33 24.26 5.77
N ASN A 216 10.07 23.60 4.65
CA ASN A 216 8.73 23.48 4.07
C ASN A 216 8.01 22.17 4.42
N MET A 217 8.77 21.09 4.74
CA MET A 217 8.24 19.74 5.01
C MET A 217 8.77 19.16 6.32
N SER A 218 9.40 19.96 7.18
CA SER A 218 9.99 19.59 8.47
C SER A 218 11.15 18.58 8.38
N ILE A 219 11.59 18.09 9.52
CA ILE A 219 12.59 17.01 9.62
C ILE A 219 12.08 15.70 9.01
N ILE A 220 10.77 15.47 8.98
CA ILE A 220 10.15 14.29 8.38
C ILE A 220 10.37 14.28 6.87
N GLY A 221 10.17 15.42 6.20
CA GLY A 221 10.47 15.57 4.78
C GLY A 221 11.95 15.35 4.46
N LEU A 222 12.85 15.84 5.34
CA LEU A 222 14.28 15.61 5.16
C LEU A 222 14.66 14.11 5.32
N LYS A 223 14.10 13.43 6.31
CA LYS A 223 14.26 11.97 6.47
C LYS A 223 13.76 11.22 5.22
N LEU A 224 12.59 11.59 4.71
CA LEU A 224 12.05 11.00 3.49
C LEU A 224 13.00 11.21 2.29
N LYS A 225 13.54 12.41 2.12
CA LYS A 225 14.53 12.69 1.07
C LYS A 225 15.73 11.75 1.19
N LYS A 226 16.30 11.59 2.40
CA LYS A 226 17.42 10.67 2.66
C LYS A 226 17.07 9.22 2.35
N GLU A 227 15.89 8.78 2.75
CA GLU A 227 15.37 7.45 2.39
C GLU A 227 15.36 7.22 0.87
N LEU A 228 14.88 8.20 0.10
CA LEU A 228 14.85 8.13 -1.37
C LEU A 228 16.26 8.24 -1.99
N GLU A 229 17.21 8.90 -1.34
CA GLU A 229 18.62 8.90 -1.71
C GLU A 229 19.31 7.56 -1.44
N GLY A 230 18.64 6.63 -0.74
CA GLY A 230 19.16 5.30 -0.41
C GLY A 230 19.83 5.24 0.96
N VAL A 231 19.71 6.27 1.77
CA VAL A 231 20.25 6.34 3.14
C VAL A 231 19.14 5.98 4.13
N PRO A 232 19.19 4.84 4.83
CA PRO A 232 18.13 4.44 5.74
C PRO A 232 18.07 5.36 6.96
N THR A 233 16.90 5.95 7.18
CA THR A 233 16.58 6.80 8.34
C THR A 233 15.45 6.24 9.19
N LEU A 234 14.79 5.18 8.67
CA LEU A 234 13.74 4.44 9.32
C LEU A 234 14.20 2.99 9.50
N ASP A 235 13.94 2.40 10.65
CA ASP A 235 14.17 0.98 10.90
C ASP A 235 12.85 0.26 11.17
N ILE A 236 12.90 -1.05 11.37
CA ILE A 236 11.75 -1.85 11.80
C ILE A 236 11.33 -1.39 13.19
N GLU A 237 10.05 -1.07 13.36
CA GLU A 237 9.46 -0.78 14.65
C GLU A 237 9.07 -2.09 15.33
N GLU A 238 9.74 -2.40 16.43
CA GLU A 238 9.45 -3.58 17.26
C GLU A 238 8.32 -3.27 18.24
N GLY A 239 7.34 -4.17 18.31
CA GLY A 239 6.28 -4.15 19.31
C GLY A 239 4.99 -3.47 18.85
N LYS A 240 3.93 -3.71 19.62
CA LYS A 240 2.64 -3.03 19.43
C LYS A 240 2.71 -1.66 20.10
N VAL A 241 2.54 -0.60 19.29
CA VAL A 241 2.33 0.73 19.85
C VAL A 241 0.93 0.77 20.48
N ASP A 242 0.85 1.18 21.73
CA ASP A 242 -0.43 1.34 22.44
C ASP A 242 -1.34 2.33 21.69
N LYS A 243 -2.60 1.93 21.53
CA LYS A 243 -3.59 2.79 20.87
C LYS A 243 -3.82 4.03 21.74
N LYS A 244 -3.60 5.21 21.17
CA LYS A 244 -3.80 6.49 21.85
C LYS A 244 -5.26 6.90 21.95
N SER A 245 -6.13 6.38 21.08
CA SER A 245 -7.56 6.66 21.05
C SER A 245 -8.34 5.54 20.38
N ILE A 246 -9.61 5.43 20.74
CA ILE A 246 -10.60 4.58 20.09
C ILE A 246 -11.72 5.51 19.66
N ALA A 247 -12.13 5.48 18.39
CA ALA A 247 -13.25 6.25 17.88
C ALA A 247 -14.24 5.30 17.23
N THR A 248 -15.53 5.54 17.48
CA THR A 248 -16.63 4.93 16.75
C THR A 248 -17.44 6.04 16.08
N THR A 249 -17.75 5.86 14.81
CA THR A 249 -18.49 6.86 14.02
C THR A 249 -19.68 6.18 13.35
N ARG A 250 -20.79 6.93 13.20
CA ARG A 250 -21.98 6.46 12.51
C ARG A 250 -22.55 7.58 11.64
N SER A 251 -22.90 7.23 10.41
CA SER A 251 -23.67 8.13 9.54
C SER A 251 -25.16 7.90 9.75
N PHE A 252 -25.93 8.96 9.71
CA PHE A 252 -27.39 8.90 9.79
C PHE A 252 -27.99 9.11 8.39
N GLU A 253 -29.15 8.52 8.13
CA GLU A 253 -29.84 8.63 6.83
C GLU A 253 -30.35 10.03 6.54
N SER A 254 -30.68 10.77 7.61
CA SER A 254 -31.14 12.16 7.54
C SER A 254 -30.31 13.06 8.45
N GLU A 255 -30.33 14.35 8.18
CA GLU A 255 -29.71 15.37 9.01
C GLU A 255 -30.32 15.39 10.41
N ILE A 256 -29.48 15.35 11.45
CA ILE A 256 -29.91 15.46 12.84
C ILE A 256 -29.78 16.92 13.26
N SER A 257 -30.87 17.57 13.54
CA SER A 257 -30.94 18.98 13.96
C SER A 257 -31.05 19.19 15.48
N SER A 258 -31.26 18.12 16.24
CA SER A 258 -31.28 18.13 17.71
C SER A 258 -30.74 16.84 18.29
N LEU A 259 -30.14 16.93 19.47
CA LEU A 259 -29.71 15.80 20.30
C LEU A 259 -30.88 15.25 21.08
#